data_19b91359731c0e101f238b24f224584f
#
_entry.id   19b91359731c0e101f238b24f224584f
#
_cell.length_a   1.000
_cell.length_b   1.000
_cell.length_c   1.000
_cell.angle_alpha   90.00
_cell.angle_beta   90.00
_cell.angle_gamma   90.00
#
_symmetry.space_group_name_H-M   'P 1'
#
loop_
_entity.id
_entity.type
_entity.pdbx_description
1 polymer ?
#
loop_
_entity_poly.entity_id
_entity_poly.type
_entity_poly.pdbx_seq_one_letter_code
_entity_poly.pdbx_strand_id
1 'polypeptide(L)'
;MNLLTLQYCDWLNLQHIVIVTVAGTIGSWWFKKPSALYSTFLQATVFNFGSICYGSLFVGFVQLLRQFTEGLRPNRDDSALMCLYECSIFFQLRIVGCVDDLADSFTPWAFTYVGLYRYGLKEAGHMANELFEKRGWSRIVTDDLVPTVLAMVSLVIGGLTGSFAVILQALDGHGLTNIGHPEIVSFVIGFLIGIVLSTVLFSIISSSVAAVIVCFAGSPVEFHQNYPQLSHEMRHAWREVWPGSLDVGGMTLPADFA
;
A
#
# COMPACT_ATOMS: atom_id res chain seq x y z
N MET A 1 22.72 -12.84 1.99
CA MET A 1 21.32 -12.38 1.83
C MET A 1 20.63 -12.75 3.12
N ASN A 2 20.27 -11.74 3.95
CA ASN A 2 19.74 -12.01 5.29
C ASN A 2 18.32 -12.57 5.18
N LEU A 3 18.00 -13.58 6.00
CA LEU A 3 16.67 -14.21 6.06
C LEU A 3 15.54 -13.15 6.21
N LEU A 4 15.82 -12.10 6.97
CA LEU A 4 14.90 -10.95 7.17
C LEU A 4 14.56 -10.21 5.86
N THR A 5 15.51 -10.07 4.94
CA THR A 5 15.28 -9.39 3.66
C THR A 5 14.38 -10.22 2.74
N LEU A 6 14.60 -11.55 2.70
CA LEU A 6 13.73 -12.47 1.96
C LEU A 6 12.30 -12.43 2.51
N GLN A 7 12.16 -12.52 3.82
CA GLN A 7 10.86 -12.46 4.48
C GLN A 7 10.13 -11.13 4.23
N TYR A 8 10.87 -10.03 4.16
CA TYR A 8 10.32 -8.72 3.81
C TYR A 8 9.84 -8.67 2.35
N CYS A 9 10.60 -9.23 1.40
CA CYS A 9 10.18 -9.32 -0.01
C CYS A 9 8.92 -10.17 -0.17
N ASP A 10 8.82 -11.31 0.54
CA ASP A 10 7.63 -12.16 0.51
C ASP A 10 6.41 -11.45 1.07
N TRP A 11 6.58 -10.68 2.16
CA TRP A 11 5.54 -9.86 2.73
C TRP A 11 5.03 -8.79 1.73
N LEU A 12 5.95 -8.09 1.05
CA LEU A 12 5.61 -7.12 0.01
C LEU A 12 4.86 -7.77 -1.17
N ASN A 13 5.30 -8.94 -1.62
CA ASN A 13 4.60 -9.68 -2.68
C ASN A 13 3.16 -9.98 -2.28
N LEU A 14 2.93 -10.44 -1.06
CA LEU A 14 1.58 -10.72 -0.55
C LEU A 14 0.72 -9.45 -0.52
N GLN A 15 1.27 -8.33 -0.05
CA GLN A 15 0.56 -7.05 -0.04
C GLN A 15 0.18 -6.60 -1.47
N HIS A 16 1.10 -6.67 -2.42
CA HIS A 16 0.81 -6.29 -3.81
C HIS A 16 -0.22 -7.20 -4.47
N ILE A 17 -0.21 -8.51 -4.18
CA ILE A 17 -1.25 -9.44 -4.64
C ILE A 17 -2.62 -9.02 -4.09
N VAL A 18 -2.69 -8.66 -2.81
CA VAL A 18 -3.94 -8.15 -2.20
C VAL A 18 -4.41 -6.88 -2.90
N ILE A 19 -3.52 -5.90 -3.10
CA ILE A 19 -3.86 -4.63 -3.78
C ILE A 19 -4.43 -4.90 -5.17
N VAL A 20 -3.74 -5.69 -5.99
CA VAL A 20 -4.16 -5.98 -7.37
C VAL A 20 -5.49 -6.75 -7.40
N THR A 21 -5.68 -7.71 -6.48
CA THR A 21 -6.92 -8.50 -6.41
C THR A 21 -8.11 -7.64 -5.98
N VAL A 22 -7.93 -6.81 -4.95
CA VAL A 22 -8.97 -5.90 -4.46
C VAL A 22 -9.32 -4.88 -5.53
N ALA A 23 -8.33 -4.27 -6.17
CA ALA A 23 -8.53 -3.30 -7.26
C ALA A 23 -9.31 -3.93 -8.42
N GLY A 24 -8.94 -5.13 -8.86
CA GLY A 24 -9.66 -5.85 -9.91
C GLY A 24 -11.11 -6.19 -9.54
N THR A 25 -11.35 -6.52 -8.26
CA THR A 25 -12.70 -6.82 -7.76
C THR A 25 -13.57 -5.56 -7.74
N ILE A 26 -13.03 -4.44 -7.24
CA ILE A 26 -13.73 -3.15 -7.22
C ILE A 26 -13.97 -2.64 -8.63
N GLY A 27 -13.00 -2.78 -9.53
CA GLY A 27 -13.18 -2.43 -10.93
C GLY A 27 -14.31 -3.22 -11.58
N SER A 28 -14.40 -4.52 -11.32
CA SER A 28 -15.49 -5.33 -11.86
C SER A 28 -16.86 -4.92 -11.32
N TRP A 29 -16.95 -4.56 -10.05
CA TRP A 29 -18.15 -4.00 -9.44
C TRP A 29 -18.51 -2.63 -10.03
N TRP A 30 -17.53 -1.74 -10.19
CA TRP A 30 -17.70 -0.40 -10.75
C TRP A 30 -18.30 -0.42 -12.15
N PHE A 31 -17.78 -1.30 -13.02
CA PHE A 31 -18.19 -1.45 -14.40
C PHE A 31 -19.33 -2.48 -14.61
N LYS A 32 -19.95 -2.97 -13.52
CA LYS A 32 -20.97 -4.05 -13.58
C LYS A 32 -20.55 -5.27 -14.40
N LYS A 33 -19.27 -5.58 -14.45
CA LYS A 33 -18.79 -6.79 -15.13
C LYS A 33 -18.89 -7.98 -14.20
N PRO A 34 -19.51 -9.10 -14.61
CA PRO A 34 -19.56 -10.30 -13.78
C PRO A 34 -18.15 -10.88 -13.67
N SER A 35 -17.49 -10.71 -12.55
CA SER A 35 -16.24 -11.38 -12.24
C SER A 35 -16.33 -12.02 -10.86
N ALA A 36 -15.98 -13.31 -10.79
CA ALA A 36 -15.83 -13.97 -9.51
C ALA A 36 -14.52 -13.50 -8.85
N LEU A 37 -14.53 -13.32 -7.52
CA LEU A 37 -13.33 -12.99 -6.75
C LEU A 37 -12.16 -13.94 -7.08
N TYR A 38 -12.47 -15.23 -7.28
CA TYR A 38 -11.50 -16.24 -7.65
C TYR A 38 -10.83 -15.96 -8.99
N SER A 39 -11.57 -15.47 -9.99
CA SER A 39 -10.98 -15.12 -11.30
C SER A 39 -10.06 -13.90 -11.24
N THR A 40 -10.41 -12.89 -10.44
CA THR A 40 -9.54 -11.74 -10.17
C THR A 40 -8.29 -12.12 -9.38
N PHE A 41 -8.42 -13.01 -8.40
CA PHE A 41 -7.28 -13.53 -7.66
C PHE A 41 -6.33 -14.36 -8.56
N LEU A 42 -6.86 -15.31 -9.34
CA LEU A 42 -6.06 -16.06 -10.31
C LEU A 42 -5.38 -15.14 -11.32
N GLN A 43 -6.06 -14.11 -11.75
CA GLN A 43 -5.50 -13.13 -12.65
C GLN A 43 -4.36 -12.34 -12.00
N ALA A 44 -4.52 -11.88 -10.76
CA ALA A 44 -3.46 -11.21 -10.02
C ALA A 44 -2.24 -12.12 -9.84
N THR A 45 -2.47 -13.40 -9.46
CA THR A 45 -1.39 -14.35 -9.15
C THR A 45 -0.73 -14.99 -10.36
N VAL A 46 -1.39 -15.10 -11.52
CA VAL A 46 -0.83 -15.77 -12.71
C VAL A 46 -0.41 -14.74 -13.76
N PHE A 47 -1.31 -13.84 -14.16
CA PHE A 47 -1.04 -12.92 -15.28
C PHE A 47 -0.27 -11.66 -14.85
N ASN A 48 -0.51 -11.13 -13.65
CA ASN A 48 0.15 -9.94 -13.15
C ASN A 48 1.34 -10.26 -12.22
N PHE A 49 1.65 -11.54 -12.01
CA PHE A 49 2.71 -11.98 -11.10
C PHE A 49 4.08 -11.37 -11.47
N GLY A 50 4.39 -11.29 -12.76
CA GLY A 50 5.63 -10.67 -13.23
C GLY A 50 5.76 -9.19 -12.81
N SER A 51 4.69 -8.42 -12.93
CA SER A 51 4.65 -7.02 -12.52
C SER A 51 4.76 -6.86 -11.00
N ILE A 52 4.10 -7.76 -10.25
CA ILE A 52 4.13 -7.77 -8.78
C ILE A 52 5.53 -8.13 -8.27
N CYS A 53 6.12 -9.20 -8.79
CA CYS A 53 7.48 -9.62 -8.43
C CYS A 53 8.53 -8.56 -8.80
N TYR A 54 8.40 -7.95 -9.98
CA TYR A 54 9.30 -6.88 -10.40
C TYR A 54 9.27 -5.70 -9.41
N GLY A 55 8.07 -5.25 -9.03
CA GLY A 55 7.92 -4.18 -8.05
C GLY A 55 8.47 -4.55 -6.67
N SER A 56 8.16 -5.74 -6.17
CA SER A 56 8.63 -6.20 -4.87
C SER A 56 10.13 -6.43 -4.82
N LEU A 57 10.73 -6.99 -5.88
CA LEU A 57 12.17 -7.17 -6.00
C LEU A 57 12.90 -5.83 -6.02
N PHE A 58 12.36 -4.85 -6.75
CA PHE A 58 12.96 -3.52 -6.81
C PHE A 58 12.95 -2.84 -5.45
N VAL A 59 11.82 -2.82 -4.76
CA VAL A 59 11.70 -2.27 -3.40
C VAL A 59 12.61 -3.03 -2.44
N GLY A 60 12.65 -4.37 -2.52
CA GLY A 60 13.53 -5.21 -1.73
C GLY A 60 15.01 -4.93 -1.99
N PHE A 61 15.40 -4.69 -3.25
CA PHE A 61 16.77 -4.32 -3.60
C PHE A 61 17.18 -2.96 -3.02
N VAL A 62 16.33 -1.95 -3.12
CA VAL A 62 16.58 -0.63 -2.50
C VAL A 62 16.72 -0.75 -0.98
N GLN A 63 15.88 -1.52 -0.33
CA GLN A 63 15.97 -1.81 1.11
C GLN A 63 17.29 -2.51 1.49
N LEU A 64 17.72 -3.47 0.67
CA LEU A 64 18.97 -4.20 0.88
C LEU A 64 20.18 -3.28 0.76
N LEU A 65 20.20 -2.39 -0.23
CA LEU A 65 21.21 -1.34 -0.37
C LEU A 65 21.25 -0.42 0.85
N ARG A 66 20.08 -0.03 1.35
CA ARG A 66 19.95 0.82 2.54
C ARG A 66 20.54 0.12 3.78
N GLN A 67 20.19 -1.14 4.01
CA GLN A 67 20.74 -1.94 5.13
C GLN A 67 22.25 -2.11 5.00
N PHE A 68 22.77 -2.32 3.77
CA PHE A 68 24.19 -2.41 3.51
C PHE A 68 24.91 -1.11 3.88
N THR A 69 24.34 0.04 3.49
CA THR A 69 24.90 1.36 3.83
C THR A 69 24.87 1.63 5.33
N GLU A 70 23.79 1.28 6.01
CA GLU A 70 23.68 1.40 7.47
C GLU A 70 24.70 0.50 8.19
N GLY A 71 24.98 -0.69 7.66
CA GLY A 71 25.99 -1.61 8.18
C GLY A 71 27.45 -1.14 7.97
N LEU A 72 27.67 -0.29 6.96
CA LEU A 72 28.98 0.33 6.68
C LEU A 72 29.22 1.61 7.48
N ARG A 73 28.30 2.04 8.35
CA ARG A 73 28.41 3.29 9.10
C ARG A 73 29.72 3.32 9.89
N PRO A 74 30.69 4.17 9.52
CA PRO A 74 32.02 4.13 10.08
C PRO A 74 32.02 4.52 11.55
N ASN A 75 32.77 3.79 12.35
CA ASN A 75 33.27 4.30 13.62
C ASN A 75 34.37 5.33 13.29
N ARG A 76 34.50 6.39 14.05
CA ARG A 76 35.25 7.64 13.73
C ARG A 76 36.69 7.52 13.23
N ASP A 77 37.29 6.32 13.22
CA ASP A 77 38.71 6.13 12.98
C ASP A 77 39.11 5.45 11.66
N ASP A 78 38.15 4.96 10.85
CA ASP A 78 38.47 4.20 9.62
C ASP A 78 38.10 5.02 8.35
N SER A 79 39.12 5.68 7.79
CA SER A 79 38.98 6.47 6.54
C SER A 79 38.59 5.63 5.31
N ALA A 80 38.93 4.34 5.28
CA ALA A 80 38.57 3.43 4.20
C ALA A 80 37.07 3.07 4.26
N LEU A 81 36.50 2.86 5.44
CA LEU A 81 35.07 2.61 5.63
C LEU A 81 34.24 3.85 5.34
N MET A 82 34.79 5.04 5.61
CA MET A 82 34.12 6.30 5.30
C MET A 82 34.01 6.52 3.78
N CYS A 83 35.03 6.20 3.02
CA CYS A 83 35.00 6.26 1.55
C CYS A 83 33.97 5.28 0.96
N LEU A 84 33.93 4.04 1.48
CA LEU A 84 32.93 3.04 1.06
C LEU A 84 31.50 3.46 1.42
N TYR A 85 31.30 4.09 2.58
CA TYR A 85 30.03 4.61 3.01
C TYR A 85 29.55 5.75 2.08
N GLU A 86 30.41 6.71 1.75
CA GLU A 86 30.09 7.79 0.81
C GLU A 86 29.82 7.28 -0.60
N CYS A 87 30.64 6.33 -1.09
CA CYS A 87 30.39 5.66 -2.37
C CYS A 87 29.05 4.94 -2.39
N SER A 88 28.68 4.27 -1.29
CA SER A 88 27.40 3.58 -1.16
C SER A 88 26.21 4.56 -1.17
N ILE A 89 26.31 5.68 -0.48
CA ILE A 89 25.29 6.76 -0.52
C ILE A 89 25.21 7.35 -1.92
N PHE A 90 26.33 7.65 -2.57
CA PHE A 90 26.35 8.17 -3.93
C PHE A 90 25.70 7.22 -4.92
N PHE A 91 25.98 5.91 -4.79
CA PHE A 91 25.36 4.86 -5.61
C PHE A 91 23.86 4.77 -5.37
N GLN A 92 23.39 4.86 -4.11
CA GLN A 92 21.97 4.91 -3.78
C GLN A 92 21.29 6.15 -4.38
N LEU A 93 21.88 7.32 -4.23
CA LEU A 93 21.37 8.57 -4.82
C LEU A 93 21.31 8.49 -6.34
N ARG A 94 22.28 7.84 -6.96
CA ARG A 94 22.28 7.61 -8.41
C ARG A 94 21.22 6.63 -8.86
N ILE A 95 21.01 5.56 -8.10
CA ILE A 95 19.91 4.61 -8.37
C ILE A 95 18.57 5.32 -8.17
N VAL A 96 18.39 6.05 -7.07
CA VAL A 96 17.17 6.82 -6.82
C VAL A 96 16.96 7.87 -7.93
N GLY A 97 17.99 8.60 -8.35
CA GLY A 97 17.89 9.58 -9.41
C GLY A 97 17.70 8.99 -10.83
N CYS A 98 18.17 7.75 -11.10
CA CYS A 98 17.80 7.03 -12.34
C CYS A 98 16.39 6.46 -12.28
N VAL A 99 15.78 6.45 -11.09
CA VAL A 99 14.51 5.82 -10.75
C VAL A 99 13.43 6.87 -10.51
N ASP A 100 13.72 8.17 -10.63
CA ASP A 100 12.67 9.19 -10.51
C ASP A 100 11.52 8.93 -11.51
N ASP A 101 11.84 8.50 -12.73
CA ASP A 101 10.84 8.00 -13.70
C ASP A 101 10.21 6.64 -13.30
N LEU A 102 10.87 5.85 -12.45
CA LEU A 102 10.37 4.58 -11.95
C LEU A 102 9.70 4.70 -10.57
N ALA A 103 10.07 5.70 -9.77
CA ALA A 103 9.51 5.89 -8.43
C ALA A 103 7.98 6.04 -8.49
N ASP A 104 7.50 6.73 -9.52
CA ASP A 104 6.07 6.87 -9.82
C ASP A 104 5.39 5.52 -10.14
N SER A 105 6.18 4.56 -10.66
CA SER A 105 5.69 3.22 -11.02
C SER A 105 5.54 2.28 -9.82
N PHE A 106 6.15 2.60 -8.67
CA PHE A 106 6.11 1.75 -7.48
C PHE A 106 5.15 2.24 -6.40
N THR A 107 4.28 3.16 -6.74
CA THR A 107 3.24 3.64 -5.83
C THR A 107 2.09 2.63 -5.69
N PRO A 108 1.37 2.61 -4.57
CA PRO A 108 0.15 1.81 -4.43
C PRO A 108 -0.88 2.09 -5.54
N TRP A 109 -0.89 3.30 -6.08
CA TRP A 109 -1.74 3.74 -7.18
C TRP A 109 -1.43 3.02 -8.49
N ALA A 110 -0.14 2.79 -8.79
CA ALA A 110 0.27 2.02 -9.96
C ALA A 110 -0.20 0.56 -9.88
N PHE A 111 -0.03 -0.10 -8.73
CA PHE A 111 -0.55 -1.46 -8.53
C PHE A 111 -2.07 -1.53 -8.62
N THR A 112 -2.76 -0.51 -8.13
CA THR A 112 -4.21 -0.38 -8.30
C THR A 112 -4.58 -0.29 -9.79
N TYR A 113 -3.84 0.49 -10.55
CA TYR A 113 -4.04 0.64 -12.00
C TYR A 113 -3.75 -0.67 -12.77
N VAL A 114 -2.73 -1.43 -12.37
CA VAL A 114 -2.47 -2.79 -12.88
C VAL A 114 -3.67 -3.71 -12.64
N GLY A 115 -4.25 -3.66 -11.45
CA GLY A 115 -5.43 -4.47 -11.09
C GLY A 115 -6.68 -4.11 -11.88
N LEU A 116 -6.90 -2.81 -12.14
CA LEU A 116 -8.07 -2.29 -12.86
C LEU A 116 -7.99 -2.52 -14.38
N TYR A 117 -6.86 -2.14 -14.99
CA TYR A 117 -6.73 -2.01 -16.44
C TYR A 117 -5.78 -3.01 -17.08
N ARG A 118 -5.05 -3.80 -16.28
CA ARG A 118 -4.13 -4.86 -16.74
C ARG A 118 -2.92 -4.36 -17.52
N TYR A 119 -2.50 -3.14 -17.30
CA TYR A 119 -1.27 -2.61 -17.88
C TYR A 119 -0.02 -3.16 -17.18
N GLY A 120 1.13 -3.12 -17.85
CA GLY A 120 2.41 -3.38 -17.19
C GLY A 120 2.70 -2.32 -16.10
N LEU A 121 3.44 -2.68 -15.04
CA LEU A 121 3.63 -1.81 -13.87
C LEU A 121 4.16 -0.42 -14.22
N LYS A 122 5.15 -0.34 -15.13
CA LYS A 122 5.73 0.94 -15.56
C LYS A 122 4.71 1.83 -16.29
N GLU A 123 3.94 1.24 -17.19
CA GLU A 123 2.90 1.94 -17.94
C GLU A 123 1.74 2.34 -17.02
N ALA A 124 1.36 1.46 -16.11
CA ALA A 124 0.33 1.74 -15.10
C ALA A 124 0.70 2.90 -14.20
N GLY A 125 1.96 3.01 -13.76
CA GLY A 125 2.45 4.12 -12.95
C GLY A 125 2.38 5.45 -13.71
N HIS A 126 2.86 5.47 -14.95
CA HIS A 126 2.78 6.66 -15.79
C HIS A 126 1.33 7.11 -16.04
N MET A 127 0.45 6.18 -16.38
CA MET A 127 -0.97 6.45 -16.59
C MET A 127 -1.68 6.94 -15.33
N ALA A 128 -1.34 6.38 -14.17
CA ALA A 128 -1.91 6.82 -12.89
C ALA A 128 -1.51 8.27 -12.58
N ASN A 129 -0.23 8.62 -12.74
CA ASN A 129 0.26 9.98 -12.53
C ASN A 129 -0.36 10.96 -13.51
N GLU A 130 -0.37 10.64 -14.79
CA GLU A 130 -1.00 11.47 -15.82
C GLU A 130 -2.50 11.71 -15.54
N LEU A 131 -3.21 10.67 -15.04
CA LEU A 131 -4.60 10.79 -14.65
C LEU A 131 -4.79 11.81 -13.52
N PHE A 132 -3.98 11.70 -12.47
CA PHE A 132 -4.08 12.60 -11.31
C PHE A 132 -3.64 14.02 -11.63
N GLU A 133 -2.63 14.20 -12.47
CA GLU A 133 -2.17 15.51 -12.94
C GLU A 133 -3.23 16.20 -13.79
N LYS A 134 -3.82 15.49 -14.75
CA LYS A 134 -4.92 16.02 -15.58
C LYS A 134 -6.16 16.42 -14.76
N ARG A 135 -6.40 15.73 -13.65
CA ARG A 135 -7.51 16.03 -12.75
C ARG A 135 -7.19 17.09 -11.69
N GLY A 136 -5.93 17.49 -11.56
CA GLY A 136 -5.48 18.41 -10.51
C GLY A 136 -5.54 17.78 -9.09
N TRP A 137 -5.52 16.45 -9.00
CA TRP A 137 -5.66 15.70 -7.76
C TRP A 137 -4.32 15.30 -7.14
N SER A 138 -3.21 15.80 -7.66
CA SER A 138 -1.87 15.49 -7.13
C SER A 138 -1.76 15.75 -5.62
N ARG A 139 -2.41 16.80 -5.10
CA ARG A 139 -2.47 17.07 -3.65
C ARG A 139 -3.23 16.01 -2.87
N ILE A 140 -4.38 15.56 -3.38
CA ILE A 140 -5.23 14.55 -2.72
C ILE A 140 -4.48 13.23 -2.58
N VAL A 141 -3.70 12.87 -3.60
CA VAL A 141 -2.86 11.67 -3.62
C VAL A 141 -1.68 11.79 -2.66
N THR A 142 -1.09 12.97 -2.55
CA THR A 142 0.06 13.23 -1.65
C THR A 142 -0.36 13.28 -0.18
N ASP A 143 -1.54 13.83 0.09
CA ASP A 143 -2.09 14.00 1.45
C ASP A 143 -2.94 12.78 1.89
N ASP A 144 -2.69 11.59 1.35
CA ASP A 144 -3.42 10.37 1.74
C ASP A 144 -3.17 10.02 3.21
N LEU A 145 -4.14 10.35 4.05
CA LEU A 145 -4.11 10.11 5.49
C LEU A 145 -4.60 8.70 5.87
N VAL A 146 -5.20 7.96 4.92
CA VAL A 146 -5.81 6.65 5.21
C VAL A 146 -4.80 5.67 5.79
N PRO A 147 -3.59 5.47 5.21
CA PRO A 147 -2.61 4.56 5.78
C PRO A 147 -2.16 4.95 7.18
N THR A 148 -2.02 6.25 7.44
CA THR A 148 -1.60 6.77 8.75
C THR A 148 -2.65 6.50 9.83
N VAL A 149 -3.92 6.75 9.53
CA VAL A 149 -5.03 6.48 10.46
C VAL A 149 -5.13 4.98 10.74
N LEU A 150 -5.04 4.14 9.71
CA LEU A 150 -5.09 2.68 9.85
C LEU A 150 -3.89 2.14 10.66
N ALA A 151 -2.70 2.75 10.51
CA ALA A 151 -1.53 2.41 11.31
C ALA A 151 -1.76 2.75 12.80
N MET A 152 -2.33 3.90 13.11
CA MET A 152 -2.68 4.25 14.50
C MET A 152 -3.69 3.29 15.11
N VAL A 153 -4.73 2.92 14.36
CA VAL A 153 -5.73 1.94 14.80
C VAL A 153 -5.09 0.56 15.03
N SER A 154 -4.14 0.15 14.15
CA SER A 154 -3.43 -1.13 14.32
C SER A 154 -2.58 -1.16 15.59
N LEU A 155 -1.97 -0.04 16.00
CA LEU A 155 -1.25 0.07 17.26
C LEU A 155 -2.18 -0.10 18.47
N VAL A 156 -3.38 0.49 18.43
CA VAL A 156 -4.38 0.31 19.50
C VAL A 156 -4.82 -1.15 19.59
N ILE A 157 -5.11 -1.79 18.46
CA ILE A 157 -5.48 -3.22 18.42
C ILE A 157 -4.33 -4.08 18.95
N GLY A 158 -3.08 -3.79 18.54
CA GLY A 158 -1.90 -4.46 19.06
C GLY A 158 -1.78 -4.33 20.58
N GLY A 159 -2.00 -3.15 21.12
CA GLY A 159 -2.00 -2.90 22.58
C GLY A 159 -3.08 -3.72 23.31
N LEU A 160 -4.29 -3.77 22.78
CA LEU A 160 -5.39 -4.57 23.35
C LEU A 160 -5.09 -6.07 23.28
N THR A 161 -4.59 -6.57 22.16
CA THR A 161 -4.22 -8.00 22.02
C THR A 161 -3.04 -8.38 22.91
N GLY A 162 -2.04 -7.49 23.06
CA GLY A 162 -0.94 -7.67 23.99
C GLY A 162 -1.41 -7.74 25.45
N SER A 163 -2.31 -6.82 25.85
CA SER A 163 -2.90 -6.84 27.19
C SER A 163 -3.72 -8.10 27.44
N PHE A 164 -4.47 -8.54 26.44
CA PHE A 164 -5.24 -9.79 26.52
C PHE A 164 -4.33 -11.03 26.67
N ALA A 165 -3.19 -11.06 25.97
CA ALA A 165 -2.20 -12.14 26.10
C ALA A 165 -1.63 -12.24 27.52
N VAL A 166 -1.38 -11.11 28.19
CA VAL A 166 -0.94 -11.08 29.60
C VAL A 166 -2.02 -11.64 30.53
N ILE A 167 -3.29 -11.27 30.31
CA ILE A 167 -4.41 -11.78 31.11
C ILE A 167 -4.53 -13.31 30.95
N LEU A 168 -4.45 -13.83 29.74
CA LEU A 168 -4.49 -15.27 29.48
C LEU A 168 -3.34 -15.99 30.20
N GLN A 169 -2.13 -15.44 30.15
CA GLN A 169 -1.00 -16.01 30.85
C GLN A 169 -1.20 -16.04 32.36
N ALA A 170 -1.78 -14.98 32.94
CA ALA A 170 -2.06 -14.92 34.37
C ALA A 170 -3.09 -15.96 34.81
N LEU A 171 -4.03 -16.33 33.92
CA LEU A 171 -5.04 -17.36 34.17
C LEU A 171 -4.48 -18.79 34.02
N ASP A 172 -3.65 -19.03 32.99
CA ASP A 172 -3.13 -20.38 32.70
C ASP A 172 -1.95 -20.81 33.57
N GLY A 173 -1.23 -19.90 34.19
CA GLY A 173 -0.20 -20.13 35.23
C GLY A 173 1.01 -20.98 34.82
N HIS A 174 1.02 -21.63 33.66
CA HIS A 174 2.01 -22.64 33.28
C HIS A 174 2.77 -22.39 31.96
N GLY A 175 2.39 -21.40 31.16
CA GLY A 175 2.87 -21.29 29.78
C GLY A 175 4.33 -20.88 29.60
N LEU A 176 4.88 -19.99 30.44
CA LEU A 176 6.21 -19.36 30.24
C LEU A 176 7.03 -19.23 31.54
N THR A 177 6.83 -20.12 32.47
CA THR A 177 7.46 -20.08 33.83
C THR A 177 8.99 -20.12 33.85
N ASN A 178 9.65 -20.52 32.76
CA ASN A 178 11.10 -20.61 32.64
C ASN A 178 11.80 -19.32 32.19
N ILE A 179 11.04 -18.24 31.95
CA ILE A 179 11.60 -16.97 31.43
C ILE A 179 11.55 -15.93 32.56
N GLY A 180 12.63 -15.16 32.74
CA GLY A 180 12.79 -14.22 33.85
C GLY A 180 11.68 -13.13 33.98
N HIS A 181 10.96 -12.81 32.87
CA HIS A 181 9.83 -11.88 32.83
C HIS A 181 8.76 -12.38 31.85
N PRO A 182 7.96 -13.37 32.25
CA PRO A 182 7.00 -14.02 31.37
C PRO A 182 5.89 -13.05 30.88
N GLU A 183 5.50 -12.07 31.70
CA GLU A 183 4.45 -11.09 31.40
C GLU A 183 4.85 -10.18 30.22
N ILE A 184 6.11 -9.71 30.20
CA ILE A 184 6.63 -8.85 29.12
C ILE A 184 6.70 -9.62 27.81
N VAL A 185 7.15 -10.87 27.86
CA VAL A 185 7.28 -11.72 26.66
C VAL A 185 5.90 -12.00 26.09
N SER A 186 4.90 -12.33 26.92
CA SER A 186 3.51 -12.55 26.47
C SER A 186 2.89 -11.29 25.87
N PHE A 187 3.13 -10.13 26.50
CA PHE A 187 2.67 -8.86 25.95
C PHE A 187 3.27 -8.61 24.56
N VAL A 188 4.59 -8.76 24.41
CA VAL A 188 5.28 -8.51 23.14
C VAL A 188 4.78 -9.45 22.03
N ILE A 189 4.63 -10.73 22.34
CA ILE A 189 4.13 -11.71 21.37
C ILE A 189 2.68 -11.37 20.97
N GLY A 190 1.80 -11.12 21.90
CA GLY A 190 0.40 -10.74 21.65
C GLY A 190 0.29 -9.44 20.85
N PHE A 191 1.12 -8.44 21.19
CA PHE A 191 1.21 -7.17 20.50
C PHE A 191 1.64 -7.33 19.04
N LEU A 192 2.69 -8.10 18.79
CA LEU A 192 3.18 -8.37 17.43
C LEU A 192 2.14 -9.11 16.58
N ILE A 193 1.51 -10.14 17.15
CA ILE A 193 0.44 -10.88 16.45
C ILE A 193 -0.72 -9.94 16.12
N GLY A 194 -1.14 -9.10 17.06
CA GLY A 194 -2.23 -8.15 16.86
C GLY A 194 -1.92 -7.13 15.77
N ILE A 195 -0.71 -6.59 15.72
CA ILE A 195 -0.28 -5.67 14.65
C ILE A 195 -0.28 -6.39 13.30
N VAL A 196 0.31 -7.58 13.20
CA VAL A 196 0.40 -8.31 11.92
C VAL A 196 -0.99 -8.61 11.39
N LEU A 197 -1.91 -9.11 12.20
CA LEU A 197 -3.27 -9.42 11.77
C LEU A 197 -4.03 -8.15 11.36
N SER A 198 -3.94 -7.07 12.13
CA SER A 198 -4.63 -5.82 11.79
C SER A 198 -4.06 -5.16 10.53
N THR A 199 -2.75 -5.19 10.29
CA THR A 199 -2.16 -4.65 9.06
C THR A 199 -2.60 -5.39 7.81
N VAL A 200 -2.78 -6.71 7.87
CA VAL A 200 -3.35 -7.48 6.74
C VAL A 200 -4.78 -7.05 6.44
N LEU A 201 -5.63 -6.94 7.47
CA LEU A 201 -7.03 -6.51 7.29
C LEU A 201 -7.12 -5.08 6.75
N PHE A 202 -6.31 -4.18 7.28
CA PHE A 202 -6.31 -2.78 6.88
C PHE A 202 -5.71 -2.55 5.50
N SER A 203 -4.83 -3.43 5.03
CA SER A 203 -4.34 -3.36 3.64
C SER A 203 -5.47 -3.54 2.63
N ILE A 204 -6.49 -4.36 2.94
CA ILE A 204 -7.68 -4.54 2.09
C ILE A 204 -8.49 -3.23 2.04
N ILE A 205 -8.68 -2.58 3.18
CA ILE A 205 -9.43 -1.31 3.27
C ILE A 205 -8.69 -0.21 2.49
N SER A 206 -7.40 -0.04 2.75
CA SER A 206 -6.57 0.95 2.05
C SER A 206 -6.57 0.74 0.54
N SER A 207 -6.41 -0.52 0.09
CA SER A 207 -6.46 -0.87 -1.32
C SER A 207 -7.83 -0.59 -1.94
N SER A 208 -8.91 -0.80 -1.17
CA SER A 208 -10.28 -0.51 -1.61
C SER A 208 -10.49 0.99 -1.83
N VAL A 209 -10.02 1.80 -0.89
CA VAL A 209 -10.10 3.27 -1.01
C VAL A 209 -9.31 3.74 -2.23
N ALA A 210 -8.08 3.27 -2.40
CA ALA A 210 -7.26 3.59 -3.55
C ALA A 210 -7.95 3.21 -4.89
N ALA A 211 -8.54 2.02 -4.96
CA ALA A 211 -9.25 1.56 -6.16
C ALA A 211 -10.47 2.43 -6.48
N VAL A 212 -11.26 2.83 -5.46
CA VAL A 212 -12.41 3.72 -5.64
C VAL A 212 -11.97 5.10 -6.14
N ILE A 213 -10.90 5.67 -5.57
CA ILE A 213 -10.37 6.97 -5.99
C ILE A 213 -9.91 6.93 -7.46
N VAL A 214 -9.16 5.90 -7.86
CA VAL A 214 -8.70 5.72 -9.24
C VAL A 214 -9.86 5.54 -10.20
N CYS A 215 -10.85 4.70 -9.86
CA CYS A 215 -12.05 4.49 -10.67
C CYS A 215 -12.85 5.79 -10.83
N PHE A 216 -13.01 6.56 -9.74
CA PHE A 216 -13.71 7.82 -9.76
C PHE A 216 -12.99 8.89 -10.59
N ALA A 217 -11.65 8.94 -10.51
CA ALA A 217 -10.85 9.83 -11.35
C ALA A 217 -10.92 9.45 -12.84
N GLY A 218 -10.92 8.14 -13.16
CA GLY A 218 -10.90 7.64 -14.53
C GLY A 218 -12.26 7.67 -15.22
N SER A 219 -13.30 7.14 -14.57
CA SER A 219 -14.61 6.88 -15.19
C SER A 219 -15.78 7.26 -14.29
N PRO A 220 -15.97 8.56 -14.00
CA PRO A 220 -17.05 9.03 -13.12
C PRO A 220 -18.44 8.89 -13.74
N VAL A 221 -18.56 8.98 -15.08
CA VAL A 221 -19.83 8.90 -15.81
C VAL A 221 -20.42 7.49 -15.76
N GLU A 222 -19.58 6.47 -15.95
CA GLU A 222 -20.01 5.07 -15.90
C GLU A 222 -20.54 4.70 -14.50
N PHE A 223 -19.91 5.22 -13.47
CA PHE A 223 -20.38 5.03 -12.10
C PHE A 223 -21.75 5.65 -11.86
N HIS A 224 -21.97 6.86 -12.37
CA HIS A 224 -23.28 7.50 -12.27
C HIS A 224 -24.37 6.71 -13.00
N GLN A 225 -24.07 6.17 -14.18
CA GLN A 225 -25.01 5.33 -14.92
C GLN A 225 -25.34 4.02 -14.21
N ASN A 226 -24.33 3.41 -13.57
CA ASN A 226 -24.47 2.13 -12.88
C ASN A 226 -25.11 2.26 -11.49
N TYR A 227 -24.78 3.32 -10.75
CA TYR A 227 -25.16 3.55 -9.35
C TYR A 227 -25.47 5.03 -9.08
N PRO A 228 -26.60 5.56 -9.58
CA PRO A 228 -26.88 7.01 -9.55
C PRO A 228 -26.95 7.58 -8.12
N GLN A 229 -27.61 6.89 -7.19
CA GLN A 229 -27.75 7.36 -5.80
C GLN A 229 -26.38 7.42 -5.10
N LEU A 230 -25.61 6.36 -5.19
CA LEU A 230 -24.29 6.28 -4.56
C LEU A 230 -23.32 7.31 -5.17
N SER A 231 -23.40 7.54 -6.48
CA SER A 231 -22.62 8.57 -7.16
C SER A 231 -22.95 9.97 -6.65
N HIS A 232 -24.23 10.25 -6.38
CA HIS A 232 -24.65 11.54 -5.85
C HIS A 232 -24.13 11.75 -4.41
N GLU A 233 -24.30 10.77 -3.54
CA GLU A 233 -23.80 10.82 -2.16
C GLU A 233 -22.28 10.99 -2.11
N MET A 234 -21.55 10.23 -2.93
CA MET A 234 -20.10 10.33 -3.00
C MET A 234 -19.62 11.70 -3.49
N ARG A 235 -20.29 12.30 -4.49
CA ARG A 235 -19.98 13.65 -4.96
C ARG A 235 -20.29 14.72 -3.92
N HIS A 236 -21.38 14.54 -3.17
CA HIS A 236 -21.74 15.44 -2.08
C HIS A 236 -20.65 15.42 -0.99
N ALA A 237 -20.30 14.24 -0.51
CA ALA A 237 -19.22 14.08 0.48
C ALA A 237 -17.87 14.61 -0.02
N TRP A 238 -17.57 14.41 -1.31
CA TRP A 238 -16.33 14.91 -1.90
C TRP A 238 -16.27 16.44 -1.96
N ARG A 239 -17.37 17.11 -2.31
CA ARG A 239 -17.46 18.58 -2.31
C ARG A 239 -17.31 19.17 -0.91
N GLU A 240 -17.82 18.48 0.09
CA GLU A 240 -17.72 18.91 1.48
C GLU A 240 -16.26 18.89 1.97
N VAL A 241 -15.50 17.86 1.64
CA VAL A 241 -14.11 17.67 2.08
C VAL A 241 -13.11 18.44 1.20
N TRP A 242 -13.34 18.45 -0.13
CA TRP A 242 -12.44 19.04 -1.13
C TRP A 242 -13.19 20.02 -2.04
N PRO A 243 -13.56 21.21 -1.55
CA PRO A 243 -14.29 22.19 -2.34
C PRO A 243 -13.46 22.62 -3.55
N GLY A 244 -14.06 22.58 -4.75
CA GLY A 244 -13.43 22.97 -6.02
C GLY A 244 -12.66 21.86 -6.75
N SER A 245 -12.40 20.70 -6.13
CA SER A 245 -11.64 19.61 -6.77
C SER A 245 -12.40 18.94 -7.94
N LEU A 246 -13.73 18.96 -7.91
CA LEU A 246 -14.57 18.40 -8.98
C LEU A 246 -14.72 19.35 -10.17
N ASP A 247 -14.57 20.66 -9.95
CA ASP A 247 -14.75 21.66 -11.00
C ASP A 247 -13.53 21.78 -11.90
N VAL A 248 -12.32 21.65 -11.34
CA VAL A 248 -11.06 21.74 -12.05
C VAL A 248 -10.83 20.56 -13.00
N GLY A 249 -11.34 19.39 -12.64
CA GLY A 249 -11.09 18.14 -13.38
C GLY A 249 -12.08 17.82 -14.50
N GLY A 250 -13.02 18.70 -14.87
CA GLY A 250 -14.07 18.40 -15.87
C GLY A 250 -14.97 17.24 -15.46
N MET A 251 -15.15 17.00 -14.16
CA MET A 251 -16.03 15.97 -13.60
C MET A 251 -17.48 16.44 -13.43
N THR A 252 -17.82 17.59 -14.00
CA THR A 252 -19.22 17.99 -14.15
C THR A 252 -19.92 16.95 -15.02
N LEU A 253 -21.00 16.37 -14.50
CA LEU A 253 -21.87 15.54 -15.34
C LEU A 253 -22.35 16.38 -16.53
N PRO A 254 -22.42 15.79 -17.74
CA PRO A 254 -23.15 16.44 -18.84
C PRO A 254 -24.50 16.92 -18.34
N ALA A 255 -24.98 18.04 -18.85
CA ALA A 255 -26.23 18.68 -18.42
C ALA A 255 -27.47 17.75 -18.49
N ASP A 256 -27.36 16.66 -19.26
CA ASP A 256 -28.42 15.64 -19.42
C ASP A 256 -28.59 14.73 -18.18
N PHE A 257 -27.70 14.85 -17.16
CA PHE A 257 -27.72 14.05 -15.93
C PHE A 257 -27.85 14.91 -14.65
N ALA A 258 -28.16 16.19 -14.77
CA ALA A 258 -28.37 17.12 -13.64
C ALA A 258 -29.80 17.09 -13.09
#